data_c67c91cc6bc2657a737684dabaccb4de
#
_entry.id   c67c91cc6bc2657a737684dabaccb4de
#
_cell.length_a   1.000
_cell.length_b   1.000
_cell.length_c   1.000
_cell.angle_alpha   90.00
_cell.angle_beta   90.00
_cell.angle_gamma   90.00
#
_symmetry.space_group_name_H-M   'P 1'
#
loop_
_entity.id
_entity.type
_entity.pdbx_description
1 polymer ?
#
loop_
_entity_poly.entity_id
_entity_poly.type
_entity_poly.pdbx_seq_one_letter_code
_entity_poly.pdbx_strand_id
1 'polypeptide(L)'
;RKGVVLEPGSQLGRSILAYASHLADDVDSFREESQTALALNPNSPYTVGAIGWMHALRGEFERGLPMLDRAITANPCHPAWFHAGYVVDHLLRRDFENALIETRTHRPFMSFWDHVMLAAILGKLDRIDEAKPHVDRITDQNPDFAGRARELIRRSLKIDDLVDELINGLSLAGLLVEDS
;
A
#
# COMPACT_ATOMS: atom_id res chain seq x y z
N ARG A 1 -8.84 17.21 -10.31
CA ARG A 1 -8.37 18.32 -11.19
C ARG A 1 -9.04 19.66 -10.84
N LYS A 2 -10.36 19.77 -10.66
CA LYS A 2 -11.03 21.05 -10.36
C LYS A 2 -10.47 21.77 -9.12
N GLY A 3 -10.16 21.07 -8.03
CA GLY A 3 -9.60 21.69 -6.81
C GLY A 3 -8.23 22.34 -7.02
N VAL A 4 -7.36 21.74 -7.83
CA VAL A 4 -6.03 22.30 -8.16
C VAL A 4 -6.13 23.51 -9.13
N VAL A 5 -7.15 23.53 -9.98
CA VAL A 5 -7.42 24.71 -10.82
C VAL A 5 -7.82 25.91 -9.96
N LEU A 6 -8.55 25.68 -8.86
CA LEU A 6 -8.98 26.73 -7.92
C LEU A 6 -7.83 27.16 -6.98
N GLU A 7 -6.96 26.24 -6.59
CA GLU A 7 -5.81 26.48 -5.71
C GLU A 7 -4.54 25.79 -6.27
N PRO A 8 -3.87 26.36 -7.28
CA PRO A 8 -2.69 25.74 -7.88
C PRO A 8 -1.53 25.50 -6.89
N GLY A 9 -1.45 26.31 -5.83
CA GLY A 9 -0.47 26.18 -4.74
C GLY A 9 -0.86 25.22 -3.62
N SER A 10 -1.96 24.47 -3.75
CA SER A 10 -2.38 23.52 -2.74
C SER A 10 -1.52 22.25 -2.78
N GLN A 11 -0.60 22.09 -1.81
CA GLN A 11 0.21 20.87 -1.66
C GLN A 11 -0.66 19.62 -1.52
N LEU A 12 -1.71 19.71 -0.69
CA LEU A 12 -2.64 18.59 -0.51
C LEU A 12 -3.36 18.26 -1.81
N GLY A 13 -3.81 19.27 -2.56
CA GLY A 13 -4.45 19.09 -3.87
C GLY A 13 -3.54 18.35 -4.85
N ARG A 14 -2.26 18.72 -4.91
CA ARG A 14 -1.25 18.04 -5.73
C ARG A 14 -1.01 16.60 -5.28
N SER A 15 -0.91 16.36 -3.98
CA SER A 15 -0.75 15.00 -3.42
C SER A 15 -1.96 14.11 -3.76
N ILE A 16 -3.18 14.64 -3.70
CA ILE A 16 -4.40 13.90 -4.09
C ILE A 16 -4.40 13.58 -5.60
N LEU A 17 -3.94 14.52 -6.44
CA LEU A 17 -3.82 14.26 -7.87
C LEU A 17 -2.75 13.19 -8.15
N ALA A 18 -1.59 13.26 -7.48
CA ALA A 18 -0.56 12.22 -7.57
C ALA A 18 -1.14 10.84 -7.21
N TYR A 19 -1.92 10.75 -6.14
CA TYR A 19 -2.58 9.49 -5.75
C TYR A 19 -3.61 9.03 -6.78
N ALA A 20 -4.44 9.93 -7.31
CA ALA A 20 -5.40 9.60 -8.36
C ALA A 20 -4.70 9.09 -9.64
N SER A 21 -3.59 9.72 -10.02
CA SER A 21 -2.77 9.30 -11.16
C SER A 21 -2.08 7.95 -10.91
N HIS A 22 -1.60 7.73 -9.68
CA HIS A 22 -1.08 6.42 -9.26
C HIS A 22 -2.14 5.30 -9.42
N LEU A 23 -3.37 5.52 -8.94
CA LEU A 23 -4.46 4.56 -9.09
C LEU A 23 -4.85 4.30 -10.55
N ALA A 24 -4.80 5.34 -11.38
CA ALA A 24 -5.08 5.27 -12.81
C ALA A 24 -3.93 4.70 -13.64
N ASP A 25 -2.78 4.44 -13.00
CA ASP A 25 -1.51 4.05 -13.63
C ASP A 25 -0.97 5.05 -14.67
N ASP A 26 -1.34 6.33 -14.50
CA ASP A 26 -0.81 7.45 -15.27
C ASP A 26 0.53 7.90 -14.64
N VAL A 27 1.61 7.26 -15.09
CA VAL A 27 2.96 7.43 -14.50
C VAL A 27 3.48 8.85 -14.66
N ASP A 28 3.22 9.48 -15.81
CA ASP A 28 3.73 10.82 -16.09
C ASP A 28 3.03 11.86 -15.21
N SER A 29 1.71 11.84 -15.15
CA SER A 29 0.95 12.70 -14.23
C SER A 29 1.29 12.42 -12.76
N PHE A 30 1.50 11.15 -12.38
CA PHE A 30 1.94 10.81 -11.02
C PHE A 30 3.26 11.49 -10.67
N ARG A 31 4.26 11.42 -11.56
CA ARG A 31 5.59 12.02 -11.35
C ARG A 31 5.52 13.55 -11.27
N GLU A 32 4.81 14.17 -12.22
CA GLU A 32 4.64 15.62 -12.27
C GLU A 32 3.99 16.17 -10.99
N GLU A 33 2.85 15.58 -10.59
CA GLU A 33 2.10 16.01 -9.42
C GLU A 33 2.86 15.75 -8.10
N SER A 34 3.59 14.62 -8.02
CA SER A 34 4.46 14.31 -6.89
C SER A 34 5.58 15.33 -6.74
N GLN A 35 6.29 15.66 -7.83
CA GLN A 35 7.35 16.66 -7.83
C GLN A 35 6.81 18.04 -7.44
N THR A 36 5.67 18.44 -7.99
CA THR A 36 5.03 19.71 -7.67
C THR A 36 4.64 19.78 -6.19
N ALA A 37 4.03 18.71 -5.64
CA ALA A 37 3.67 18.66 -4.24
C ALA A 37 4.89 18.78 -3.31
N LEU A 38 5.99 18.10 -3.64
CA LEU A 38 7.24 18.17 -2.87
C LEU A 38 7.90 19.55 -2.99
N ALA A 39 7.85 20.18 -4.15
CA ALA A 39 8.41 21.53 -4.36
C ALA A 39 7.69 22.60 -3.55
N LEU A 40 6.36 22.48 -3.38
CA LEU A 40 5.56 23.41 -2.59
C LEU A 40 5.92 23.40 -1.09
N ASN A 41 6.22 22.25 -0.52
CA ASN A 41 6.76 22.13 0.84
C ASN A 41 7.54 20.82 0.99
N PRO A 42 8.87 20.85 0.80
CA PRO A 42 9.72 19.66 0.87
C PRO A 42 9.85 19.07 2.29
N ASN A 43 9.46 19.84 3.30
CA ASN A 43 9.56 19.47 4.71
C ASN A 43 8.24 19.00 5.33
N SER A 44 7.18 18.83 4.54
CA SER A 44 5.91 18.25 5.02
C SER A 44 6.06 16.73 5.22
N PRO A 45 6.12 16.21 6.47
CA PRO A 45 6.32 14.77 6.68
C PRO A 45 5.20 13.94 6.05
N TYR A 46 3.96 14.45 6.14
CA TYR A 46 2.80 13.75 5.56
C TYR A 46 2.92 13.61 4.05
N THR A 47 3.23 14.69 3.34
CA THR A 47 3.35 14.68 1.87
C THR A 47 4.52 13.83 1.42
N VAL A 48 5.68 13.96 2.09
CA VAL A 48 6.87 13.17 1.80
C VAL A 48 6.59 11.68 1.99
N GLY A 49 5.97 11.31 3.11
CA GLY A 49 5.61 9.92 3.38
C GLY A 49 4.56 9.36 2.42
N ALA A 50 3.53 10.15 2.08
CA ALA A 50 2.52 9.74 1.11
C ALA A 50 3.10 9.46 -0.27
N ILE A 51 3.99 10.34 -0.75
CA ILE A 51 4.66 10.15 -2.05
C ILE A 51 5.65 8.98 -1.97
N GLY A 52 6.39 8.85 -0.88
CA GLY A 52 7.30 7.72 -0.64
C GLY A 52 6.56 6.37 -0.65
N TRP A 53 5.41 6.31 0.00
CA TRP A 53 4.54 5.14 -0.01
C TRP A 53 4.05 4.79 -1.42
N MET A 54 3.60 5.77 -2.20
CA MET A 54 3.20 5.52 -3.60
C MET A 54 4.36 5.01 -4.46
N HIS A 55 5.58 5.54 -4.29
CA HIS A 55 6.77 5.01 -4.95
C HIS A 55 7.04 3.55 -4.57
N ALA A 56 6.94 3.19 -3.28
CA ALA A 56 7.10 1.81 -2.83
C ALA A 56 6.06 0.86 -3.44
N LEU A 57 4.78 1.28 -3.53
CA LEU A 57 3.73 0.50 -4.19
C LEU A 57 3.94 0.33 -5.71
N ARG A 58 4.82 1.10 -6.30
CA ARG A 58 5.26 0.97 -7.70
C ARG A 58 6.57 0.19 -7.86
N GLY A 59 7.14 -0.31 -6.77
CA GLY A 59 8.45 -0.97 -6.78
C GLY A 59 9.65 -0.03 -6.88
N GLU A 60 9.44 1.28 -6.79
CA GLU A 60 10.50 2.29 -6.82
C GLU A 60 11.10 2.48 -5.40
N PHE A 61 11.59 1.38 -4.78
CA PHE A 61 12.03 1.35 -3.38
C PHE A 61 13.20 2.27 -3.08
N GLU A 62 14.15 2.42 -4.02
CA GLU A 62 15.29 3.33 -3.86
C GLU A 62 14.86 4.80 -3.68
N ARG A 63 13.66 5.15 -4.13
CA ARG A 63 13.05 6.46 -3.90
C ARG A 63 12.11 6.45 -2.72
N GLY A 64 11.25 5.43 -2.65
CA GLY A 64 10.15 5.36 -1.69
C GLY A 64 10.61 5.22 -0.25
N LEU A 65 11.48 4.24 0.04
CA LEU A 65 11.90 3.95 1.42
C LEU A 65 12.66 5.09 2.09
N PRO A 66 13.65 5.77 1.45
CA PRO A 66 14.28 6.94 2.07
C PRO A 66 13.33 8.10 2.36
N MET A 67 12.27 8.25 1.56
CA MET A 67 11.22 9.24 1.81
C MET A 67 10.37 8.86 3.03
N LEU A 68 10.04 7.59 3.17
CA LEU A 68 9.32 7.06 4.33
C LEU A 68 10.15 7.21 5.60
N ASP A 69 11.45 6.84 5.58
CA ASP A 69 12.38 7.01 6.71
C ASP A 69 12.42 8.46 7.18
N ARG A 70 12.56 9.40 6.24
CA ARG A 70 12.57 10.83 6.55
C ARG A 70 11.26 11.30 7.15
N ALA A 71 10.13 10.86 6.60
CA ALA A 71 8.80 11.24 7.05
C ALA A 71 8.50 10.70 8.46
N ILE A 72 8.85 9.45 8.74
CA ILE A 72 8.68 8.77 10.02
C ILE A 72 9.55 9.43 11.09
N THR A 73 10.83 9.68 10.77
CA THR A 73 11.75 10.36 11.68
C THR A 73 11.28 11.78 12.03
N ALA A 74 10.76 12.51 11.04
CA ALA A 74 10.28 13.88 11.25
C ALA A 74 8.92 13.95 11.98
N ASN A 75 8.13 12.87 12.01
CA ASN A 75 6.84 12.81 12.68
C ASN A 75 6.66 11.49 13.42
N PRO A 76 6.98 11.43 14.73
CA PRO A 76 6.78 10.22 15.54
C PRO A 76 5.32 9.72 15.58
N CYS A 77 4.34 10.60 15.33
CA CYS A 77 2.93 10.27 15.23
C CYS A 77 2.46 10.08 13.77
N HIS A 78 3.36 9.58 12.92
CA HIS A 78 3.05 9.35 11.50
C HIS A 78 1.91 8.34 11.30
N PRO A 79 1.21 8.40 10.15
CA PRO A 79 0.19 7.41 9.82
C PRO A 79 0.78 5.99 9.70
N ALA A 80 0.12 5.03 10.34
CA ALA A 80 0.56 3.62 10.34
C ALA A 80 0.70 3.02 8.93
N TRP A 81 -0.07 3.50 7.95
CA TRP A 81 -0.01 3.02 6.57
C TRP A 81 1.32 3.36 5.85
N PHE A 82 2.17 4.26 6.41
CA PHE A 82 3.53 4.45 5.87
C PHE A 82 4.33 3.16 5.89
N HIS A 83 4.12 2.33 6.91
CA HIS A 83 4.79 1.04 7.06
C HIS A 83 4.42 0.02 5.96
N ALA A 84 3.33 0.23 5.23
CA ALA A 84 3.00 -0.63 4.10
C ALA A 84 4.07 -0.64 2.99
N GLY A 85 4.86 0.43 2.85
CA GLY A 85 5.99 0.45 1.92
C GLY A 85 7.08 -0.57 2.27
N TYR A 86 7.38 -0.74 3.56
CA TYR A 86 8.35 -1.76 4.03
C TYR A 86 7.76 -3.16 3.92
N VAL A 87 6.47 -3.33 4.24
CA VAL A 87 5.79 -4.62 4.05
C VAL A 87 5.90 -5.09 2.59
N VAL A 88 5.68 -4.19 1.64
CA VAL A 88 5.78 -4.48 0.19
C VAL A 88 7.22 -4.86 -0.20
N ASP A 89 8.24 -4.15 0.32
CA ASP A 89 9.66 -4.50 0.10
C ASP A 89 10.00 -5.89 0.66
N HIS A 90 9.60 -6.19 1.90
CA HIS A 90 9.79 -7.52 2.49
C HIS A 90 9.09 -8.62 1.68
N LEU A 91 7.86 -8.40 1.25
CA LEU A 91 7.10 -9.36 0.45
C LEU A 91 7.79 -9.65 -0.90
N LEU A 92 8.30 -8.62 -1.58
CA LEU A 92 9.02 -8.80 -2.84
C LEU A 92 10.31 -9.62 -2.66
N ARG A 93 10.96 -9.46 -1.52
CA ARG A 93 12.14 -10.27 -1.14
C ARG A 93 11.78 -11.66 -0.59
N ARG A 94 10.47 -11.99 -0.53
CA ARG A 94 9.92 -13.21 0.08
C ARG A 94 10.30 -13.39 1.55
N ASP A 95 10.53 -12.28 2.24
CA ASP A 95 10.81 -12.22 3.67
C ASP A 95 9.50 -12.07 4.45
N PHE A 96 8.71 -13.16 4.44
CA PHE A 96 7.35 -13.16 4.98
C PHE A 96 7.30 -12.96 6.50
N GLU A 97 8.33 -13.40 7.24
CA GLU A 97 8.39 -13.20 8.69
C GLU A 97 8.56 -11.72 9.05
N ASN A 98 9.48 -11.01 8.40
CA ASN A 98 9.65 -9.58 8.63
C ASN A 98 8.44 -8.78 8.10
N ALA A 99 7.83 -9.19 6.98
CA ALA A 99 6.57 -8.61 6.51
C ALA A 99 5.45 -8.74 7.57
N LEU A 100 5.36 -9.90 8.24
CA LEU A 100 4.39 -10.14 9.29
C LEU A 100 4.63 -9.26 10.52
N ILE A 101 5.91 -9.19 10.97
CA ILE A 101 6.32 -8.35 12.10
C ILE A 101 5.97 -6.89 11.81
N GLU A 102 6.35 -6.38 10.64
CA GLU A 102 6.11 -5.00 10.22
C GLU A 102 4.61 -4.68 10.17
N THR A 103 3.81 -5.58 9.60
CA THR A 103 2.35 -5.40 9.52
C THR A 103 1.69 -5.37 10.89
N ARG A 104 2.17 -6.16 11.86
CA ARG A 104 1.59 -6.25 13.21
C ARG A 104 2.02 -5.11 14.13
N THR A 105 3.27 -4.67 14.03
CA THR A 105 3.88 -3.74 15.00
C THR A 105 3.28 -2.35 14.94
N HIS A 106 2.93 -1.84 13.77
CA HIS A 106 2.60 -0.43 13.57
C HIS A 106 1.10 -0.18 13.33
N ARG A 107 0.23 -1.15 13.57
CA ARG A 107 -1.20 -1.03 13.23
C ARG A 107 -2.13 -1.36 14.39
N PRO A 108 -2.39 -0.37 15.28
CA PRO A 108 -3.33 -0.55 16.40
C PRO A 108 -4.78 -0.72 15.93
N PHE A 109 -5.14 -0.21 14.75
CA PHE A 109 -6.45 -0.35 14.13
C PHE A 109 -6.28 -0.92 12.72
N MET A 110 -6.79 -2.12 12.50
CA MET A 110 -6.67 -2.82 11.24
C MET A 110 -7.72 -2.32 10.24
N SER A 111 -7.26 -1.86 9.09
CA SER A 111 -8.09 -1.59 7.91
C SER A 111 -8.40 -2.89 7.16
N PHE A 112 -9.34 -2.83 6.22
CA PHE A 112 -9.60 -3.93 5.28
C PHE A 112 -8.30 -4.47 4.62
N TRP A 113 -7.44 -3.56 4.15
CA TRP A 113 -6.21 -3.94 3.47
C TRP A 113 -5.18 -4.60 4.40
N ASP A 114 -5.22 -4.32 5.69
CA ASP A 114 -4.36 -4.99 6.67
C ASP A 114 -4.77 -6.45 6.85
N HIS A 115 -6.07 -6.74 6.84
CA HIS A 115 -6.57 -8.11 6.83
C HIS A 115 -6.16 -8.85 5.56
N VAL A 116 -6.23 -8.21 4.38
CA VAL A 116 -5.77 -8.79 3.10
C VAL A 116 -4.28 -9.14 3.17
N MET A 117 -3.43 -8.21 3.62
CA MET A 117 -1.99 -8.44 3.74
C MET A 117 -1.67 -9.55 4.75
N LEU A 118 -2.29 -9.51 5.94
CA LEU A 118 -2.07 -10.53 6.98
C LEU A 118 -2.51 -11.93 6.53
N ALA A 119 -3.68 -12.04 5.90
CA ALA A 119 -4.14 -13.32 5.37
C ALA A 119 -3.15 -13.88 4.34
N ALA A 120 -2.70 -13.05 3.38
CA ALA A 120 -1.74 -13.46 2.37
C ALA A 120 -0.40 -13.89 2.98
N ILE A 121 0.17 -13.09 3.89
CA ILE A 121 1.45 -13.37 4.55
C ILE A 121 1.36 -14.67 5.37
N LEU A 122 0.30 -14.81 6.18
CA LEU A 122 0.10 -16.00 7.02
C LEU A 122 -0.13 -17.26 6.17
N GLY A 123 -0.83 -17.14 5.03
CA GLY A 123 -0.96 -18.23 4.07
C GLY A 123 0.39 -18.67 3.51
N LYS A 124 1.29 -17.72 3.19
CA LYS A 124 2.66 -18.01 2.71
C LYS A 124 3.54 -18.65 3.78
N LEU A 125 3.27 -18.39 5.06
CA LEU A 125 3.97 -18.98 6.22
C LEU A 125 3.36 -20.30 6.70
N ASP A 126 2.33 -20.83 6.02
CA ASP A 126 1.58 -22.03 6.41
C ASP A 126 0.92 -21.90 7.82
N ARG A 127 0.62 -20.66 8.24
CA ARG A 127 0.00 -20.33 9.53
C ARG A 127 -1.51 -20.14 9.37
N ILE A 128 -2.19 -21.19 8.89
CA ILE A 128 -3.58 -21.11 8.42
C ILE A 128 -4.57 -20.78 9.54
N ASP A 129 -4.36 -21.33 10.75
CA ASP A 129 -5.23 -21.04 11.90
C ASP A 129 -5.20 -19.54 12.27
N GLU A 130 -4.05 -18.88 12.11
CA GLU A 130 -3.92 -17.44 12.33
C GLU A 130 -4.46 -16.62 11.15
N ALA A 131 -4.42 -17.14 9.93
CA ALA A 131 -4.95 -16.49 8.74
C ALA A 131 -6.49 -16.43 8.75
N LYS A 132 -7.13 -17.48 9.28
CA LYS A 132 -8.60 -17.65 9.22
C LYS A 132 -9.39 -16.43 9.73
N PRO A 133 -9.13 -15.84 10.91
CA PRO A 133 -9.86 -14.64 11.36
C PRO A 133 -9.74 -13.46 10.40
N HIS A 134 -8.63 -13.34 9.66
CA HIS A 134 -8.43 -12.28 8.67
C HIS A 134 -9.24 -12.58 7.39
N VAL A 135 -9.28 -13.84 6.93
CA VAL A 135 -10.12 -14.27 5.81
C VAL A 135 -11.60 -14.04 6.12
N ASP A 136 -12.06 -14.39 7.32
CA ASP A 136 -13.43 -14.14 7.77
C ASP A 136 -13.76 -12.64 7.70
N ARG A 137 -12.84 -11.76 8.18
CA ARG A 137 -13.00 -10.31 8.12
C ARG A 137 -13.03 -9.76 6.69
N ILE A 138 -12.22 -10.29 5.78
CA ILE A 138 -12.23 -9.91 4.37
C ILE A 138 -13.61 -10.21 3.77
N THR A 139 -14.11 -11.42 3.99
CA THR A 139 -15.41 -11.87 3.46
C THR A 139 -16.58 -11.08 4.06
N ASP A 140 -16.54 -10.78 5.37
CA ASP A 140 -17.60 -10.00 6.04
C ASP A 140 -17.64 -8.55 5.55
N GLN A 141 -16.48 -7.92 5.34
CA GLN A 141 -16.39 -6.50 4.94
C GLN A 141 -16.60 -6.29 3.44
N ASN A 142 -16.20 -7.25 2.62
CA ASN A 142 -16.36 -7.18 1.17
C ASN A 142 -16.57 -8.60 0.58
N PRO A 143 -17.82 -9.08 0.56
CA PRO A 143 -18.13 -10.43 0.04
C PRO A 143 -17.68 -10.68 -1.41
N ASP A 144 -17.62 -9.62 -2.23
CA ASP A 144 -17.25 -9.71 -3.64
C ASP A 144 -15.73 -9.65 -3.85
N PHE A 145 -14.94 -9.48 -2.77
CA PHE A 145 -13.51 -9.28 -2.89
C PHE A 145 -12.83 -10.48 -3.56
N ALA A 146 -13.20 -11.70 -3.19
CA ALA A 146 -12.54 -12.92 -3.70
C ALA A 146 -12.60 -13.02 -5.23
N GLY A 147 -13.76 -12.71 -5.84
CA GLY A 147 -13.93 -12.69 -7.31
C GLY A 147 -13.26 -11.50 -8.01
N ARG A 148 -12.77 -10.50 -7.26
CA ARG A 148 -12.15 -9.29 -7.80
C ARG A 148 -10.79 -8.96 -7.16
N ALA A 149 -10.23 -9.90 -6.41
CA ALA A 149 -9.05 -9.65 -5.58
C ALA A 149 -7.88 -9.12 -6.42
N ARG A 150 -7.58 -9.75 -7.55
CA ARG A 150 -6.52 -9.33 -8.47
C ARG A 150 -6.73 -7.91 -8.97
N GLU A 151 -7.91 -7.58 -9.46
CA GLU A 151 -8.24 -6.22 -9.94
C GLU A 151 -8.04 -5.18 -8.82
N LEU A 152 -8.60 -5.46 -7.64
CA LEU A 152 -8.57 -4.53 -6.52
C LEU A 152 -7.16 -4.31 -5.96
N ILE A 153 -6.34 -5.36 -5.88
CA ILE A 153 -4.94 -5.28 -5.45
C ILE A 153 -4.11 -4.49 -6.48
N ARG A 154 -4.24 -4.81 -7.78
CA ARG A 154 -3.54 -4.10 -8.88
C ARG A 154 -3.86 -2.62 -8.95
N ARG A 155 -5.00 -2.22 -8.45
CA ARG A 155 -5.38 -0.81 -8.43
C ARG A 155 -4.42 0.05 -7.62
N SER A 156 -3.87 -0.50 -6.53
CA SER A 156 -2.90 0.19 -5.67
C SER A 156 -1.48 -0.30 -5.85
N LEU A 157 -1.29 -1.60 -6.00
CA LEU A 157 0.03 -2.23 -6.12
C LEU A 157 0.38 -2.45 -7.60
N LYS A 158 1.47 -1.79 -8.05
CA LYS A 158 1.89 -1.78 -9.46
C LYS A 158 3.07 -2.73 -9.73
N ILE A 159 3.14 -3.85 -9.04
CA ILE A 159 4.18 -4.87 -9.13
C ILE A 159 3.49 -6.20 -9.39
N ASP A 160 3.44 -6.64 -10.65
CA ASP A 160 2.66 -7.82 -11.06
C ASP A 160 3.07 -9.09 -10.31
N ASP A 161 4.37 -9.36 -10.19
CA ASP A 161 4.89 -10.54 -9.47
C ASP A 161 4.42 -10.56 -8.01
N LEU A 162 4.31 -9.39 -7.39
CA LEU A 162 3.83 -9.28 -6.01
C LEU A 162 2.31 -9.42 -5.91
N VAL A 163 1.57 -8.97 -6.90
CA VAL A 163 0.13 -9.24 -6.98
C VAL A 163 -0.11 -10.75 -7.04
N ASP A 164 0.64 -11.47 -7.88
CA ASP A 164 0.54 -12.94 -7.98
C ASP A 164 0.91 -13.63 -6.67
N GLU A 165 1.95 -13.14 -6.00
CA GLU A 165 2.38 -13.67 -4.70
C GLU A 165 1.32 -13.46 -3.61
N LEU A 166 0.64 -12.30 -3.59
CA LEU A 166 -0.45 -12.02 -2.66
C LEU A 166 -1.69 -12.88 -2.95
N ILE A 167 -2.07 -13.02 -4.21
CA ILE A 167 -3.19 -13.89 -4.63
C ILE A 167 -2.91 -15.33 -4.21
N ASN A 168 -1.70 -15.84 -4.46
CA ASN A 168 -1.30 -17.18 -4.02
C ASN A 168 -1.37 -17.30 -2.50
N GLY A 169 -0.87 -16.32 -1.75
CA GLY A 169 -0.93 -16.31 -0.29
C GLY A 169 -2.36 -16.32 0.25
N LEU A 170 -3.27 -15.55 -0.35
CA LEU A 170 -4.70 -15.53 0.00
C LEU A 170 -5.35 -16.90 -0.26
N SER A 171 -5.03 -17.52 -1.39
CA SER A 171 -5.53 -18.88 -1.73
C SER A 171 -5.04 -19.92 -0.72
N LEU A 172 -3.76 -19.88 -0.32
CA LEU A 172 -3.19 -20.74 0.73
C LEU A 172 -3.86 -20.50 2.08
N ALA A 173 -4.26 -19.27 2.40
CA ALA A 173 -5.00 -18.90 3.60
C ALA A 173 -6.46 -19.39 3.60
N GLY A 174 -6.95 -19.95 2.50
CA GLY A 174 -8.31 -20.47 2.37
C GLY A 174 -9.31 -19.48 1.76
N LEU A 175 -8.90 -18.32 1.25
CA LEU A 175 -9.75 -17.45 0.47
C LEU A 175 -9.80 -17.98 -0.97
N LEU A 176 -10.99 -18.40 -1.44
CA LEU A 176 -11.17 -18.88 -2.80
C LEU A 176 -11.14 -17.70 -3.79
N VAL A 177 -9.95 -17.35 -4.24
CA VAL A 177 -9.76 -16.30 -5.23
C VAL A 177 -10.00 -16.87 -6.63
N GLU A 178 -10.89 -16.24 -7.41
CA GLU A 178 -11.10 -16.60 -8.80
C GLU A 178 -9.97 -16.02 -9.68
N ASP A 179 -9.31 -16.88 -10.46
CA ASP A 179 -8.36 -16.46 -11.51
C ASP A 179 -9.16 -15.89 -12.70
N SER A 180 -9.34 -14.59 -12.76
CA SER A 180 -9.95 -13.87 -13.89
C SER A 180 -8.90 -13.12 -14.69
#